data_ba6f4f1be3156a4899a00afba60d25f1
#
_entry.id   ba6f4f1be3156a4899a00afba60d25f1
#
_cell.length_a   1.000
_cell.length_b   1.000
_cell.length_c   1.000
_cell.angle_alpha   90.00
_cell.angle_beta   90.00
_cell.angle_gamma   90.00
#
_symmetry.space_group_name_H-M   'P 1'
#
loop_
_entity.id
_entity.type
_entity.pdbx_description
1 polymer ?
#
loop_
_entity_poly.entity_id
_entity_poly.type
_entity_poly.pdbx_seq_one_letter_code
_entity_poly.pdbx_strand_id
1 'polypeptide(L)'
;MAGRTVALCAAVLASLALGAAANAANPQIAGLQVALRAYGLYGGPIDSIAGPGTVRATKAFQRRAGLVADGRAGPATRRALGPLGAPLYGRRTLRRRMFGWDVSVLQFMLARRGALVPVYGFYDAATERAVRRYQRARRLATDGIAGPRTLTALGRGRPALTLVSRSVPAPPLGVRGLLNHWARIYGVDPSLVRALAWMESGYQPGLVSSAGARGVMQILPSTRDYVQTVLLGKRVPNSVSGNIQIGVVYLRQVLREFHGNEERALAGWYQGPSSVKRHGQFRGTRQFVANVLALRGRGV
;
A
#
# COMPACT_ATOMS: atom_id res chain seq x y z
N MET A 1 -38.13 -51.97 -18.94
CA MET A 1 -37.22 -50.89 -19.41
C MET A 1 -37.45 -49.64 -18.58
N ALA A 2 -36.78 -49.51 -17.47
CA ALA A 2 -36.75 -48.27 -16.68
C ALA A 2 -35.55 -48.36 -15.75
N GLY A 3 -34.48 -47.66 -16.04
CA GLY A 3 -33.30 -47.72 -15.16
C GLY A 3 -31.99 -47.17 -15.74
N ARG A 4 -32.02 -45.96 -16.39
CA ARG A 4 -30.75 -45.36 -16.87
C ARG A 4 -30.69 -43.82 -16.84
N THR A 5 -31.56 -43.13 -16.11
CA THR A 5 -31.63 -41.64 -16.17
C THR A 5 -31.34 -40.91 -14.84
N VAL A 6 -30.91 -41.60 -13.77
CA VAL A 6 -30.69 -40.92 -12.44
C VAL A 6 -29.22 -40.67 -12.13
N ALA A 7 -28.27 -41.24 -12.87
CA ALA A 7 -26.83 -41.12 -12.52
C ALA A 7 -26.14 -39.86 -13.05
N LEU A 8 -26.74 -39.05 -13.94
CA LEU A 8 -26.04 -37.90 -14.55
C LEU A 8 -26.21 -36.56 -13.79
N CYS A 9 -27.21 -36.43 -12.93
CA CYS A 9 -27.45 -35.19 -12.21
C CYS A 9 -26.60 -35.01 -10.92
N ALA A 10 -26.12 -36.11 -10.35
CA ALA A 10 -25.31 -36.04 -9.11
C ALA A 10 -23.85 -35.61 -9.35
N ALA A 11 -23.29 -35.87 -10.52
CA ALA A 11 -21.91 -35.53 -10.85
C ALA A 11 -21.71 -34.04 -11.17
N VAL A 12 -22.74 -33.34 -11.67
CA VAL A 12 -22.65 -31.89 -12.01
C VAL A 12 -22.77 -31.02 -10.75
N LEU A 13 -23.51 -31.44 -9.74
CA LEU A 13 -23.65 -30.71 -8.48
C LEU A 13 -22.39 -30.82 -7.59
N ALA A 14 -21.66 -31.93 -7.67
CA ALA A 14 -20.42 -32.10 -6.91
C ALA A 14 -19.25 -31.24 -7.47
N SER A 15 -19.22 -31.00 -8.78
CA SER A 15 -18.20 -30.16 -9.40
C SER A 15 -18.41 -28.65 -9.13
N LEU A 16 -19.65 -28.20 -8.90
CA LEU A 16 -19.95 -26.81 -8.50
C LEU A 16 -19.61 -26.52 -7.04
N ALA A 17 -19.69 -27.52 -6.16
CA ALA A 17 -19.35 -27.36 -4.74
C ALA A 17 -17.83 -27.31 -4.49
N LEU A 18 -17.00 -27.98 -5.30
CA LEU A 18 -15.53 -27.89 -5.18
C LEU A 18 -14.98 -26.56 -5.71
N GLY A 19 -15.67 -25.88 -6.64
CA GLY A 19 -15.28 -24.55 -7.13
C GLY A 19 -15.50 -23.42 -6.12
N ALA A 20 -16.48 -23.55 -5.23
CA ALA A 20 -16.82 -22.52 -4.24
C ALA A 20 -15.83 -22.48 -3.05
N ALA A 21 -15.20 -23.59 -2.69
CA ALA A 21 -14.24 -23.65 -1.59
C ALA A 21 -12.88 -22.98 -1.94
N ALA A 22 -12.54 -22.88 -3.23
CA ALA A 22 -11.29 -22.27 -3.68
C ALA A 22 -11.27 -20.74 -3.61
N ASN A 23 -12.43 -20.10 -3.41
CA ASN A 23 -12.58 -18.64 -3.36
C ASN A 23 -12.89 -18.06 -1.97
N ALA A 24 -12.64 -18.80 -0.89
CA ALA A 24 -12.80 -18.27 0.46
C ALA A 24 -11.87 -17.06 0.65
N ALA A 25 -12.45 -15.94 1.12
CA ALA A 25 -11.70 -14.72 1.38
C ALA A 25 -10.60 -14.96 2.41
N ASN A 26 -9.34 -14.86 2.00
CA ASN A 26 -8.18 -15.01 2.86
C ASN A 26 -7.50 -13.63 3.05
N PRO A 27 -7.53 -13.04 4.25
CA PRO A 27 -6.93 -11.73 4.49
C PRO A 27 -5.47 -11.60 4.06
N GLN A 28 -4.70 -12.70 4.04
CA GLN A 28 -3.33 -12.69 3.55
C GLN A 28 -3.24 -12.37 2.04
N ILE A 29 -4.26 -12.71 1.26
CA ILE A 29 -4.32 -12.37 -0.16
C ILE A 29 -4.44 -10.86 -0.36
N ALA A 30 -5.07 -10.11 0.57
CA ALA A 30 -5.08 -8.66 0.50
C ALA A 30 -3.66 -8.08 0.58
N GLY A 31 -2.79 -8.64 1.42
CA GLY A 31 -1.36 -8.28 1.46
C GLY A 31 -0.66 -8.52 0.12
N LEU A 32 -0.93 -9.66 -0.52
CA LEU A 32 -0.42 -9.97 -1.86
C LEU A 32 -0.93 -8.97 -2.91
N GLN A 33 -2.22 -8.70 -2.93
CA GLN A 33 -2.82 -7.74 -3.87
C GLN A 33 -2.23 -6.33 -3.71
N VAL A 34 -2.00 -5.88 -2.47
CA VAL A 34 -1.30 -4.61 -2.18
C VAL A 34 0.12 -4.64 -2.73
N ALA A 35 0.88 -5.69 -2.45
CA ALA A 35 2.24 -5.83 -2.96
C ALA A 35 2.27 -5.79 -4.50
N LEU A 36 1.47 -6.62 -5.16
CA LEU A 36 1.40 -6.67 -6.62
C LEU A 36 0.95 -5.34 -7.25
N ARG A 37 0.07 -4.58 -6.56
CA ARG A 37 -0.33 -3.23 -6.95
C ARG A 37 0.85 -2.26 -6.88
N ALA A 38 1.68 -2.33 -5.83
CA ALA A 38 2.89 -1.51 -5.70
C ALA A 38 3.83 -1.72 -6.88
N TYR A 39 3.99 -2.97 -7.32
CA TYR A 39 4.79 -3.30 -8.51
C TYR A 39 4.09 -2.95 -9.85
N GLY A 40 2.86 -2.43 -9.82
CA GLY A 40 2.10 -2.07 -11.03
C GLY A 40 1.56 -3.27 -11.81
N LEU A 41 1.50 -4.44 -11.19
CA LEU A 41 1.07 -5.70 -11.83
C LEU A 41 -0.39 -6.05 -11.54
N TYR A 42 -1.03 -5.38 -10.56
CA TYR A 42 -2.40 -5.64 -10.15
C TYR A 42 -3.22 -4.34 -10.09
N GLY A 43 -4.23 -4.24 -10.93
CA GLY A 43 -5.16 -3.09 -10.96
C GLY A 43 -6.55 -3.41 -10.39
N GLY A 44 -6.79 -4.66 -9.96
CA GLY A 44 -8.07 -5.09 -9.41
C GLY A 44 -8.34 -4.59 -7.98
N PRO A 45 -9.52 -4.88 -7.42
CA PRO A 45 -9.88 -4.52 -6.04
C PRO A 45 -9.00 -5.27 -5.03
N ILE A 46 -8.77 -4.67 -3.85
CA ILE A 46 -8.20 -5.39 -2.71
C ILE A 46 -9.37 -6.07 -1.99
N ASP A 47 -9.66 -7.30 -2.39
CA ASP A 47 -10.84 -8.08 -1.96
C ASP A 47 -10.51 -9.32 -1.15
N SER A 48 -9.23 -9.65 -1.03
CA SER A 48 -8.71 -10.86 -0.38
C SER A 48 -9.09 -12.18 -1.10
N ILE A 49 -9.40 -12.12 -2.39
CA ILE A 49 -9.73 -13.29 -3.22
C ILE A 49 -8.57 -13.58 -4.17
N ALA A 50 -8.09 -14.82 -4.17
CA ALA A 50 -7.07 -15.28 -5.13
C ALA A 50 -7.70 -15.58 -6.50
N GLY A 51 -8.44 -14.61 -7.05
CA GLY A 51 -9.09 -14.74 -8.37
C GLY A 51 -8.09 -14.71 -9.52
N PRO A 52 -8.58 -14.92 -10.79
CA PRO A 52 -7.73 -14.99 -11.97
C PRO A 52 -6.80 -13.77 -12.15
N GLY A 53 -7.27 -12.57 -11.78
CA GLY A 53 -6.48 -11.34 -11.82
C GLY A 53 -5.28 -11.38 -10.87
N THR A 54 -5.49 -11.82 -9.62
CA THR A 54 -4.44 -11.98 -8.62
C THR A 54 -3.43 -13.05 -9.05
N VAL A 55 -3.90 -14.18 -9.57
CA VAL A 55 -3.02 -15.26 -10.06
C VAL A 55 -2.18 -14.79 -11.25
N ARG A 56 -2.77 -14.13 -12.25
CA ARG A 56 -2.02 -13.57 -13.39
C ARG A 56 -0.96 -12.57 -12.93
N ALA A 57 -1.29 -11.66 -12.04
CA ALA A 57 -0.36 -10.68 -11.49
C ALA A 57 0.78 -11.34 -10.70
N THR A 58 0.47 -12.40 -9.93
CA THR A 58 1.48 -13.18 -9.19
C THR A 58 2.45 -13.86 -10.16
N LYS A 59 1.94 -14.53 -11.20
CA LYS A 59 2.79 -15.16 -12.24
C LYS A 59 3.65 -14.13 -12.97
N ALA A 60 3.10 -12.95 -13.28
CA ALA A 60 3.86 -11.85 -13.91
C ALA A 60 4.99 -11.36 -12.99
N PHE A 61 4.72 -11.20 -11.70
CA PHE A 61 5.75 -10.85 -10.71
C PHE A 61 6.82 -11.93 -10.61
N GLN A 62 6.43 -13.19 -10.52
CA GLN A 62 7.35 -14.32 -10.42
C GLN A 62 8.30 -14.38 -11.62
N ARG A 63 7.78 -14.26 -12.84
CA ARG A 63 8.63 -14.19 -14.06
C ARG A 63 9.61 -13.03 -14.00
N ARG A 64 9.16 -11.84 -13.60
CA ARG A 64 10.02 -10.66 -13.46
C ARG A 64 11.12 -10.85 -12.40
N ALA A 65 10.83 -11.64 -11.37
CA ALA A 65 11.76 -11.93 -10.27
C ALA A 65 12.63 -13.19 -10.52
N GLY A 66 12.56 -13.80 -11.70
CA GLY A 66 13.30 -15.03 -12.02
C GLY A 66 12.85 -16.26 -11.22
N LEU A 67 11.58 -16.29 -10.80
CA LEU A 67 11.00 -17.38 -10.01
C LEU A 67 10.10 -18.26 -10.88
N VAL A 68 9.85 -19.49 -10.43
CA VAL A 68 8.83 -20.37 -11.02
C VAL A 68 7.47 -19.66 -10.95
N ALA A 69 6.80 -19.51 -12.11
CA ALA A 69 5.57 -18.76 -12.26
C ALA A 69 4.32 -19.65 -11.96
N ASP A 70 4.23 -20.17 -10.74
CA ASP A 70 3.12 -21.04 -10.28
C ASP A 70 1.84 -20.24 -9.92
N GLY A 71 1.95 -18.92 -9.73
CA GLY A 71 0.84 -18.05 -9.32
C GLY A 71 0.55 -18.08 -7.81
N ARG A 72 1.39 -18.70 -6.99
CA ARG A 72 1.26 -18.80 -5.54
C ARG A 72 2.30 -17.93 -4.82
N ALA A 73 1.89 -17.15 -3.83
CA ALA A 73 2.81 -16.32 -3.04
C ALA A 73 3.50 -17.15 -1.94
N GLY A 74 4.31 -18.13 -2.37
CA GLY A 74 5.15 -18.94 -1.49
C GLY A 74 6.28 -18.13 -0.82
N PRO A 75 7.12 -18.77 0.03
CA PRO A 75 8.21 -18.08 0.73
C PRO A 75 9.18 -17.35 -0.21
N ALA A 76 9.55 -17.94 -1.36
CA ALA A 76 10.42 -17.31 -2.35
C ALA A 76 9.79 -16.06 -2.94
N THR A 77 8.52 -16.13 -3.37
CA THR A 77 7.78 -14.98 -3.89
C THR A 77 7.69 -13.86 -2.85
N ARG A 78 7.38 -14.19 -1.58
CA ARG A 78 7.31 -13.18 -0.53
C ARG A 78 8.67 -12.53 -0.24
N ARG A 79 9.77 -13.28 -0.24
CA ARG A 79 11.12 -12.69 -0.12
C ARG A 79 11.41 -11.71 -1.26
N ALA A 80 11.06 -12.07 -2.48
CA ALA A 80 11.25 -11.21 -3.65
C ALA A 80 10.39 -9.93 -3.58
N LEU A 81 9.20 -9.98 -2.97
CA LEU A 81 8.36 -8.80 -2.72
C LEU A 81 8.95 -7.81 -1.68
N GLY A 82 10.02 -8.20 -1.01
CA GLY A 82 10.72 -7.34 -0.05
C GLY A 82 9.86 -6.94 1.15
N PRO A 83 9.88 -5.65 1.58
CA PRO A 83 9.11 -5.21 2.74
C PRO A 83 7.61 -5.48 2.63
N LEU A 84 7.06 -5.47 1.40
CA LEU A 84 5.66 -5.79 1.14
C LEU A 84 5.37 -7.30 1.11
N GLY A 85 6.38 -8.16 1.22
CA GLY A 85 6.23 -9.62 1.27
C GLY A 85 6.29 -10.21 2.69
N ALA A 86 6.67 -9.40 3.68
CA ALA A 86 6.88 -9.83 5.07
C ALA A 86 6.74 -8.65 6.06
N PRO A 87 6.60 -8.96 7.37
CA PRO A 87 6.23 -10.24 7.95
C PRO A 87 4.75 -10.58 7.74
N LEU A 88 4.37 -11.83 7.97
CA LEU A 88 2.96 -12.24 7.91
C LEU A 88 2.16 -11.67 9.08
N TYR A 89 0.86 -11.42 8.86
CA TYR A 89 -0.06 -10.93 9.86
C TYR A 89 -0.10 -11.83 11.10
N GLY A 90 -0.07 -11.22 12.28
CA GLY A 90 -0.05 -11.92 13.58
C GLY A 90 1.34 -12.26 14.10
N ARG A 91 2.42 -11.99 13.35
CA ARG A 91 3.79 -12.32 13.78
C ARG A 91 4.45 -11.24 14.66
N ARG A 92 3.90 -10.04 14.70
CA ARG A 92 4.40 -8.93 15.53
C ARG A 92 3.26 -7.97 15.93
N THR A 93 3.49 -7.21 17.00
CA THR A 93 2.65 -6.06 17.35
C THR A 93 2.83 -4.95 16.32
N LEU A 94 1.72 -4.37 15.85
CA LEU A 94 1.72 -3.32 14.84
C LEU A 94 1.41 -1.95 15.45
N ARG A 95 2.20 -0.95 15.09
CA ARG A 95 2.06 0.43 15.57
C ARG A 95 2.49 1.43 14.50
N ARG A 96 2.22 2.68 14.74
CA ARG A 96 2.55 3.79 13.83
C ARG A 96 3.99 3.72 13.31
N ARG A 97 4.17 4.08 12.03
CA ARG A 97 5.42 4.06 11.25
C ARG A 97 5.90 2.67 10.84
N MET A 98 5.19 1.62 11.17
CA MET A 98 5.51 0.29 10.65
C MET A 98 5.03 0.11 9.22
N PHE A 99 5.75 -0.70 8.46
CA PHE A 99 5.48 -1.01 7.07
C PHE A 99 5.58 -2.51 6.83
N GLY A 100 4.76 -3.05 5.94
CA GLY A 100 4.84 -4.44 5.56
C GLY A 100 3.51 -5.08 5.15
N TRP A 101 3.61 -6.34 4.80
CA TRP A 101 2.48 -7.20 4.45
C TRP A 101 1.42 -7.25 5.57
N ASP A 102 1.86 -7.44 6.80
CA ASP A 102 1.00 -7.51 7.99
C ASP A 102 0.20 -6.22 8.22
N VAL A 103 0.80 -5.07 7.91
CA VAL A 103 0.10 -3.77 7.96
C VAL A 103 -0.97 -3.70 6.87
N SER A 104 -0.68 -4.18 5.65
CA SER A 104 -1.67 -4.25 4.57
C SER A 104 -2.88 -5.09 4.99
N VAL A 105 -2.63 -6.25 5.61
CA VAL A 105 -3.68 -7.14 6.11
C VAL A 105 -4.49 -6.47 7.23
N LEU A 106 -3.83 -5.82 8.19
CA LEU A 106 -4.49 -5.06 9.25
C LEU A 106 -5.43 -3.98 8.67
N GLN A 107 -4.93 -3.16 7.76
CA GLN A 107 -5.69 -2.10 7.10
C GLN A 107 -6.91 -2.67 6.36
N PHE A 108 -6.71 -3.76 5.61
CA PHE A 108 -7.81 -4.45 4.95
C PHE A 108 -8.88 -4.95 5.93
N MET A 109 -8.47 -5.57 7.03
CA MET A 109 -9.40 -6.09 8.04
C MET A 109 -10.19 -4.98 8.75
N LEU A 110 -9.55 -3.83 8.98
CA LEU A 110 -10.21 -2.63 9.52
C LEU A 110 -11.20 -2.03 8.50
N ALA A 111 -10.79 -1.91 7.24
CA ALA A 111 -11.64 -1.40 6.15
C ALA A 111 -12.88 -2.27 5.97
N ARG A 112 -12.75 -3.60 6.02
CA ARG A 112 -13.87 -4.56 5.99
C ARG A 112 -14.86 -4.40 7.15
N ARG A 113 -14.47 -3.69 8.22
CA ARG A 113 -15.32 -3.35 9.38
C ARG A 113 -15.82 -1.90 9.35
N GLY A 114 -15.77 -1.27 8.18
CA GLY A 114 -16.27 0.08 7.95
C GLY A 114 -15.30 1.20 8.34
N ALA A 115 -14.05 0.88 8.71
CA ALA A 115 -13.08 1.92 8.95
C ALA A 115 -12.65 2.59 7.62
N LEU A 116 -12.65 3.91 7.61
CA LEU A 116 -12.10 4.69 6.50
C LEU A 116 -10.57 4.73 6.63
N VAL A 117 -9.92 3.68 6.14
CA VAL A 117 -8.47 3.51 6.17
C VAL A 117 -7.97 3.05 4.79
N PRO A 118 -6.94 3.70 4.25
CA PRO A 118 -6.32 3.25 3.01
C PRO A 118 -5.56 1.94 3.25
N VAL A 119 -5.48 1.09 2.21
CA VAL A 119 -4.82 -0.23 2.29
C VAL A 119 -3.60 -0.21 1.38
N TYR A 120 -2.42 0.10 1.95
CA TYR A 120 -1.16 0.25 1.19
C TYR A 120 0.10 -0.20 1.95
N GLY A 121 -0.07 -0.72 3.17
CA GLY A 121 1.01 -1.36 3.91
C GLY A 121 1.83 -0.45 4.82
N PHE A 122 1.53 0.84 4.94
CA PHE A 122 2.17 1.74 5.90
C PHE A 122 1.21 2.11 7.03
N TYR A 123 1.62 1.89 8.28
CA TYR A 123 0.83 2.22 9.47
C TYR A 123 0.91 3.73 9.74
N ASP A 124 0.05 4.47 9.10
CA ASP A 124 -0.09 5.92 9.20
C ASP A 124 -1.00 6.34 10.37
N ALA A 125 -1.23 7.64 10.51
CA ALA A 125 -2.14 8.18 11.52
C ALA A 125 -3.61 7.78 11.28
N ALA A 126 -4.02 7.55 10.03
CA ALA A 126 -5.38 7.08 9.72
C ALA A 126 -5.56 5.63 10.21
N THR A 127 -4.58 4.80 10.01
CA THR A 127 -4.54 3.41 10.52
C THR A 127 -4.58 3.40 12.05
N GLU A 128 -3.80 4.26 12.73
CA GLU A 128 -3.82 4.39 14.20
C GLU A 128 -5.21 4.77 14.72
N ARG A 129 -5.84 5.79 14.12
CA ARG A 129 -7.20 6.19 14.50
C ARG A 129 -8.22 5.06 14.28
N ALA A 130 -8.09 4.31 13.20
CA ALA A 130 -8.95 3.17 12.91
C ALA A 130 -8.77 2.04 13.96
N VAL A 131 -7.54 1.77 14.38
CA VAL A 131 -7.25 0.80 15.43
C VAL A 131 -7.83 1.26 16.77
N ARG A 132 -7.61 2.52 17.18
CA ARG A 132 -8.21 3.09 18.42
C ARG A 132 -9.73 2.99 18.40
N ARG A 133 -10.39 3.33 17.28
CA ARG A 133 -11.83 3.21 17.14
C ARG A 133 -12.30 1.76 17.27
N TYR A 134 -11.61 0.83 16.64
CA TYR A 134 -11.90 -0.59 16.74
C TYR A 134 -11.71 -1.13 18.18
N GLN A 135 -10.62 -0.75 18.84
CA GLN A 135 -10.32 -1.12 20.23
C GLN A 135 -11.43 -0.64 21.17
N ARG A 136 -11.84 0.63 21.04
CA ARG A 136 -12.96 1.20 21.84
C ARG A 136 -14.25 0.42 21.61
N ALA A 137 -14.62 0.11 20.37
CA ALA A 137 -15.82 -0.65 20.03
C ALA A 137 -15.78 -2.09 20.58
N ARG A 138 -14.60 -2.62 20.85
CA ARG A 138 -14.38 -3.97 21.40
C ARG A 138 -14.01 -3.98 22.87
N ARG A 139 -14.06 -2.84 23.55
CA ARG A 139 -13.67 -2.68 24.98
C ARG A 139 -12.25 -3.19 25.26
N LEU A 140 -11.33 -2.97 24.30
CA LEU A 140 -9.90 -3.22 24.43
C LEU A 140 -9.19 -1.94 24.87
N ALA A 141 -7.93 -2.08 25.35
CA ALA A 141 -7.06 -0.91 25.60
C ALA A 141 -6.94 -0.05 24.34
N THR A 142 -7.35 1.24 24.45
CA THR A 142 -7.46 2.17 23.30
C THR A 142 -6.13 2.90 23.09
N ASP A 143 -5.05 2.15 22.91
CA ASP A 143 -3.68 2.67 22.75
C ASP A 143 -3.25 2.92 21.30
N GLY A 144 -4.06 2.47 20.33
CA GLY A 144 -3.74 2.57 18.91
C GLY A 144 -2.64 1.59 18.46
N ILE A 145 -2.32 0.60 19.29
CA ILE A 145 -1.33 -0.45 19.00
C ILE A 145 -2.08 -1.75 18.73
N ALA A 146 -1.90 -2.33 17.55
CA ALA A 146 -2.51 -3.62 17.23
C ALA A 146 -1.62 -4.76 17.78
N GLY A 147 -1.71 -4.97 19.10
CA GLY A 147 -1.08 -6.08 19.79
C GLY A 147 -1.88 -7.39 19.69
N PRO A 148 -1.42 -8.49 20.32
CA PRO A 148 -2.03 -9.83 20.19
C PRO A 148 -3.54 -9.84 20.44
N ARG A 149 -4.02 -9.16 21.49
CA ARG A 149 -5.46 -9.06 21.79
C ARG A 149 -6.25 -8.40 20.67
N THR A 150 -5.74 -7.28 20.11
CA THR A 150 -6.37 -6.56 19.01
C THR A 150 -6.36 -7.37 17.73
N LEU A 151 -5.22 -8.00 17.39
CA LEU A 151 -5.06 -8.84 16.20
C LEU A 151 -5.97 -10.08 16.26
N THR A 152 -6.06 -10.74 17.43
CA THR A 152 -6.95 -11.88 17.64
C THR A 152 -8.41 -11.47 17.53
N ALA A 153 -8.82 -10.35 18.14
CA ALA A 153 -10.19 -9.85 18.05
C ALA A 153 -10.58 -9.51 16.59
N LEU A 154 -9.65 -8.93 15.82
CA LEU A 154 -9.83 -8.72 14.39
C LEU A 154 -9.92 -10.05 13.61
N GLY A 155 -9.21 -11.09 13.99
CA GLY A 155 -9.26 -12.41 13.34
C GLY A 155 -10.53 -13.19 13.61
N ARG A 156 -11.10 -13.10 14.82
CA ARG A 156 -12.28 -13.88 15.28
C ARG A 156 -13.63 -13.38 14.78
N GLY A 157 -13.72 -12.12 14.37
CA GLY A 157 -14.99 -11.58 13.87
C GLY A 157 -15.28 -12.10 12.47
N ARG A 158 -16.37 -12.87 12.26
CA ARG A 158 -16.95 -13.02 10.92
C ARG A 158 -17.10 -11.62 10.34
N PRO A 159 -16.56 -11.32 9.14
CA PRO A 159 -16.92 -10.07 8.49
C PRO A 159 -18.44 -10.08 8.38
N ALA A 160 -19.08 -9.00 8.80
CA ALA A 160 -20.49 -8.84 8.50
C ALA A 160 -20.64 -9.03 6.99
N LEU A 161 -21.42 -10.03 6.59
CA LEU A 161 -21.75 -10.33 5.18
C LEU A 161 -22.68 -9.26 4.61
N THR A 162 -22.55 -8.03 5.06
CA THR A 162 -23.12 -6.92 4.33
C THR A 162 -22.21 -6.74 3.12
N LEU A 163 -22.70 -7.20 1.98
CA LEU A 163 -22.13 -7.02 0.64
C LEU A 163 -22.10 -5.52 0.25
N VAL A 164 -21.56 -4.68 1.12
CA VAL A 164 -20.96 -3.45 0.67
C VAL A 164 -19.55 -3.86 0.28
N SER A 165 -19.41 -4.31 -0.96
CA SER A 165 -18.15 -4.39 -1.66
C SER A 165 -17.57 -2.97 -1.76
N ARG A 166 -17.14 -2.41 -0.63
CA ARG A 166 -16.21 -1.30 -0.63
C ARG A 166 -14.83 -1.88 -0.95
N SER A 167 -14.70 -2.32 -2.20
CA SER A 167 -13.40 -2.50 -2.80
C SER A 167 -12.63 -1.22 -2.54
N VAL A 168 -11.45 -1.33 -1.92
CA VAL A 168 -10.54 -0.17 -1.88
C VAL A 168 -10.29 0.20 -3.32
N PRO A 169 -10.67 1.41 -3.78
CA PRO A 169 -10.54 1.78 -5.18
C PRO A 169 -9.10 1.57 -5.63
N ALA A 170 -8.94 0.97 -6.81
CA ALA A 170 -7.63 0.94 -7.44
C ALA A 170 -7.18 2.39 -7.69
N PRO A 171 -5.90 2.74 -7.44
CA PRO A 171 -5.40 4.05 -7.86
C PRO A 171 -5.61 4.18 -9.38
N PRO A 172 -5.89 5.40 -9.87
CA PRO A 172 -6.05 5.62 -11.30
C PRO A 172 -4.90 5.01 -12.09
N LEU A 173 -5.19 4.26 -13.15
CA LEU A 173 -4.20 3.55 -13.96
C LEU A 173 -3.09 4.47 -14.51
N GLY A 174 -3.37 5.77 -14.64
CA GLY A 174 -2.43 6.78 -15.10
C GLY A 174 -1.43 7.30 -14.05
N VAL A 175 -1.59 7.02 -12.75
CA VAL A 175 -0.73 7.62 -11.69
C VAL A 175 0.74 7.27 -11.90
N ARG A 176 1.07 6.01 -12.17
CA ARG A 176 2.48 5.62 -12.45
C ARG A 176 3.03 6.30 -13.72
N GLY A 177 2.20 6.47 -14.75
CA GLY A 177 2.56 7.21 -15.95
C GLY A 177 2.87 8.68 -15.64
N LEU A 178 2.04 9.33 -14.83
CA LEU A 178 2.26 10.72 -14.39
C LEU A 178 3.52 10.87 -13.51
N LEU A 179 3.78 9.93 -12.61
CA LEU A 179 5.01 9.90 -11.80
C LEU A 179 6.24 9.82 -12.70
N ASN A 180 6.24 8.89 -13.67
CA ASN A 180 7.33 8.75 -14.63
C ASN A 180 7.49 10.00 -15.52
N HIS A 181 6.39 10.59 -15.98
CA HIS A 181 6.39 11.79 -16.80
C HIS A 181 7.07 12.96 -16.09
N TRP A 182 6.57 13.31 -14.90
CA TRP A 182 7.11 14.44 -14.14
C TRP A 182 8.54 14.19 -13.64
N ALA A 183 8.86 12.95 -13.27
CA ALA A 183 10.22 12.58 -12.90
C ALA A 183 11.23 12.88 -14.01
N ARG A 184 10.93 12.47 -15.26
CA ARG A 184 11.77 12.75 -16.43
C ARG A 184 11.86 14.23 -16.74
N ILE A 185 10.74 14.96 -16.70
CA ILE A 185 10.71 16.42 -16.95
C ILE A 185 11.67 17.17 -16.02
N TYR A 186 11.71 16.78 -14.74
CA TYR A 186 12.53 17.46 -13.74
C TYR A 186 13.87 16.76 -13.45
N GLY A 187 14.23 15.72 -14.21
CA GLY A 187 15.52 15.03 -14.08
C GLY A 187 15.69 14.31 -12.74
N VAL A 188 14.62 13.73 -12.22
CA VAL A 188 14.64 12.88 -11.02
C VAL A 188 14.44 11.42 -11.44
N ASP A 189 15.12 10.48 -10.78
CA ASP A 189 14.93 9.05 -11.08
C ASP A 189 13.46 8.63 -10.90
N PRO A 190 12.80 8.14 -11.98
CA PRO A 190 11.42 7.70 -11.90
C PRO A 190 11.17 6.57 -10.89
N SER A 191 12.16 5.70 -10.64
CA SER A 191 12.03 4.61 -9.67
C SER A 191 12.00 5.15 -8.24
N LEU A 192 12.81 6.17 -7.94
CA LEU A 192 12.80 6.86 -6.64
C LEU A 192 11.46 7.56 -6.41
N VAL A 193 10.96 8.29 -7.42
CA VAL A 193 9.67 9.00 -7.33
C VAL A 193 8.52 8.01 -7.09
N ARG A 194 8.51 6.88 -7.79
CA ARG A 194 7.47 5.86 -7.59
C ARG A 194 7.51 5.24 -6.18
N ALA A 195 8.70 4.86 -5.73
CA ALA A 195 8.87 4.27 -4.40
C ALA A 195 8.44 5.24 -3.29
N LEU A 196 8.83 6.52 -3.42
CA LEU A 196 8.41 7.57 -2.50
C LEU A 196 6.90 7.75 -2.50
N ALA A 197 6.28 7.93 -3.67
CA ALA A 197 4.83 8.10 -3.80
C ALA A 197 4.04 6.90 -3.27
N TRP A 198 4.60 5.68 -3.40
CA TRP A 198 4.00 4.51 -2.76
C TRP A 198 4.02 4.61 -1.24
N MET A 199 5.15 5.00 -0.66
CA MET A 199 5.27 5.18 0.80
C MET A 199 4.37 6.28 1.34
N GLU A 200 4.14 7.34 0.55
CA GLU A 200 3.30 8.48 0.95
C GLU A 200 1.81 8.14 0.96
N SER A 201 1.30 7.44 -0.05
CA SER A 201 -0.15 7.27 -0.20
C SER A 201 -0.59 5.91 -0.78
N GLY A 202 0.33 5.03 -1.20
CA GLY A 202 -0.03 3.87 -2.03
C GLY A 202 -0.62 4.29 -3.38
N TYR A 203 -0.17 5.40 -3.94
CA TYR A 203 -0.66 6.03 -5.17
C TYR A 203 -2.10 6.57 -5.08
N GLN A 204 -2.63 6.86 -3.91
CA GLN A 204 -4.03 7.28 -3.74
C GLN A 204 -4.16 8.81 -3.82
N PRO A 205 -4.88 9.34 -4.84
CA PRO A 205 -4.99 10.79 -5.03
C PRO A 205 -5.94 11.47 -4.03
N GLY A 206 -6.86 10.73 -3.44
CA GLY A 206 -7.84 11.25 -2.47
C GLY A 206 -7.37 11.20 -1.02
N LEU A 207 -6.15 10.71 -0.74
CA LEU A 207 -5.68 10.57 0.63
C LEU A 207 -5.37 11.95 1.25
N VAL A 208 -5.87 12.18 2.47
CA VAL A 208 -5.56 13.35 3.30
C VAL A 208 -5.06 12.87 4.66
N SER A 209 -3.87 13.32 5.06
CA SER A 209 -3.30 12.98 6.38
C SER A 209 -3.89 13.86 7.49
N SER A 210 -3.63 13.48 8.76
CA SER A 210 -4.01 14.31 9.92
C SER A 210 -3.30 15.67 9.97
N ALA A 211 -2.14 15.79 9.32
CA ALA A 211 -1.40 17.04 9.18
C ALA A 211 -1.84 17.87 7.97
N GLY A 212 -2.89 17.44 7.25
CA GLY A 212 -3.40 18.13 6.06
C GLY A 212 -2.61 17.87 4.79
N ALA A 213 -1.63 16.96 4.79
CA ALA A 213 -0.92 16.55 3.58
C ALA A 213 -1.89 15.82 2.63
N ARG A 214 -1.80 16.09 1.32
CA ARG A 214 -2.80 15.66 0.33
C ARG A 214 -2.20 14.91 -0.86
N GLY A 215 -2.98 13.97 -1.37
CA GLY A 215 -2.79 13.34 -2.68
C GLY A 215 -1.68 12.32 -2.75
N VAL A 216 -1.29 11.98 -3.98
CA VAL A 216 -0.33 10.91 -4.30
C VAL A 216 1.01 11.09 -3.60
N MET A 217 1.52 12.32 -3.56
CA MET A 217 2.83 12.66 -2.97
C MET A 217 2.69 13.25 -1.56
N GLN A 218 1.51 13.22 -0.95
CA GLN A 218 1.23 13.75 0.41
C GLN A 218 1.83 15.14 0.66
N ILE A 219 1.47 16.08 -0.21
CA ILE A 219 1.99 17.45 -0.17
C ILE A 219 1.22 18.28 0.85
N LEU A 220 1.95 18.88 1.80
CA LEU A 220 1.40 19.88 2.73
C LEU A 220 1.03 21.17 1.98
N PRO A 221 0.01 21.93 2.43
CA PRO A 221 -0.34 23.22 1.86
C PRO A 221 0.86 24.18 1.78
N SER A 222 1.64 24.29 2.85
CA SER A 222 2.87 25.14 2.90
C SER A 222 3.92 24.72 1.88
N THR A 223 4.13 23.41 1.70
CA THR A 223 5.04 22.90 0.67
C THR A 223 4.54 23.24 -0.73
N ARG A 224 3.22 23.12 -0.97
CA ARG A 224 2.61 23.49 -2.23
C ARG A 224 2.84 24.98 -2.53
N ASP A 225 2.58 25.85 -1.57
CA ASP A 225 2.76 27.28 -1.73
C ASP A 225 4.22 27.63 -1.99
N TYR A 226 5.15 27.08 -1.25
CA TYR A 226 6.58 27.25 -1.47
C TYR A 226 7.00 26.85 -2.88
N VAL A 227 6.59 25.67 -3.34
CA VAL A 227 6.94 25.20 -4.69
C VAL A 227 6.35 26.08 -5.75
N GLN A 228 5.11 26.52 -5.63
CA GLN A 228 4.44 27.37 -6.61
C GLN A 228 5.04 28.77 -6.68
N THR A 229 5.33 29.38 -5.52
CA THR A 229 5.78 30.79 -5.44
C THR A 229 7.28 30.92 -5.62
N VAL A 230 8.07 30.05 -4.99
CA VAL A 230 9.54 30.17 -4.96
C VAL A 230 10.20 29.35 -6.06
N LEU A 231 9.79 28.10 -6.26
CA LEU A 231 10.52 27.21 -7.17
C LEU A 231 10.01 27.28 -8.62
N LEU A 232 8.72 27.48 -8.84
CA LEU A 232 8.12 27.50 -10.17
C LEU A 232 7.72 28.90 -10.66
N GLY A 233 7.46 29.84 -9.75
CA GLY A 233 6.96 31.18 -10.09
C GLY A 233 5.57 31.17 -10.73
N LYS A 234 4.81 30.08 -10.60
CA LYS A 234 3.48 29.92 -11.21
C LYS A 234 2.59 28.98 -10.41
N ARG A 235 1.28 29.18 -10.54
CA ARG A 235 0.29 28.27 -9.98
C ARG A 235 0.24 26.94 -10.74
N VAL A 236 0.07 25.84 -10.01
CA VAL A 236 -0.11 24.49 -10.55
C VAL A 236 -1.55 24.05 -10.28
N PRO A 237 -2.27 23.47 -11.25
CA PRO A 237 -3.63 22.99 -11.05
C PRO A 237 -3.78 22.05 -9.85
N ASN A 238 -4.94 22.14 -9.16
CA ASN A 238 -5.27 21.23 -8.06
C ASN A 238 -5.81 19.92 -8.63
N SER A 239 -4.93 19.12 -9.20
CA SER A 239 -5.22 17.84 -9.85
C SER A 239 -4.22 16.78 -9.41
N VAL A 240 -4.47 15.51 -9.77
CA VAL A 240 -3.53 14.41 -9.53
C VAL A 240 -2.16 14.71 -10.16
N SER A 241 -2.16 15.15 -11.42
CA SER A 241 -0.94 15.55 -12.13
C SER A 241 -0.22 16.71 -11.45
N GLY A 242 -0.96 17.74 -11.03
CA GLY A 242 -0.41 18.89 -10.32
C GLY A 242 0.16 18.53 -8.94
N ASN A 243 -0.47 17.60 -8.21
CA ASN A 243 0.07 17.09 -6.93
C ASN A 243 1.42 16.38 -7.14
N ILE A 244 1.50 15.53 -8.17
CA ILE A 244 2.73 14.82 -8.52
C ILE A 244 3.81 15.81 -8.99
N GLN A 245 3.47 16.77 -9.85
CA GLN A 245 4.39 17.81 -10.30
C GLN A 245 5.03 18.56 -9.12
N ILE A 246 4.21 19.04 -8.19
CA ILE A 246 4.67 19.73 -6.97
C ILE A 246 5.63 18.84 -6.18
N GLY A 247 5.25 17.57 -5.96
CA GLY A 247 6.08 16.63 -5.20
C GLY A 247 7.43 16.36 -5.86
N VAL A 248 7.46 16.17 -7.17
CA VAL A 248 8.72 15.92 -7.91
C VAL A 248 9.63 17.16 -7.91
N VAL A 249 9.06 18.36 -8.06
CA VAL A 249 9.83 19.62 -7.99
C VAL A 249 10.43 19.79 -6.60
N TYR A 250 9.65 19.52 -5.53
CA TYR A 250 10.15 19.61 -4.17
C TYR A 250 11.22 18.53 -3.89
N LEU A 251 11.02 17.30 -4.33
CA LEU A 251 12.03 16.24 -4.19
C LEU A 251 13.35 16.62 -4.89
N ARG A 252 13.27 17.18 -6.11
CA ARG A 252 14.44 17.68 -6.83
C ARG A 252 15.16 18.77 -6.03
N GLN A 253 14.43 19.70 -5.41
CA GLN A 253 15.01 20.74 -4.57
C GLN A 253 15.74 20.14 -3.37
N VAL A 254 15.11 19.19 -2.67
CA VAL A 254 15.73 18.53 -1.51
C VAL A 254 16.94 17.69 -1.94
N LEU A 255 16.90 17.00 -3.10
CA LEU A 255 18.06 16.30 -3.66
C LEU A 255 19.23 17.25 -3.91
N ARG A 256 18.98 18.44 -4.48
CA ARG A 256 20.03 19.47 -4.66
C ARG A 256 20.60 19.96 -3.33
N GLU A 257 19.75 20.16 -2.34
CA GLU A 257 20.13 20.63 -1.00
C GLU A 257 21.04 19.64 -0.27
N PHE A 258 20.95 18.36 -0.61
CA PHE A 258 21.82 17.29 -0.11
C PHE A 258 22.81 16.76 -1.17
N HIS A 259 23.15 17.58 -2.17
CA HIS A 259 24.16 17.26 -3.19
C HIS A 259 23.94 15.92 -3.91
N GLY A 260 22.69 15.56 -4.19
CA GLY A 260 22.30 14.30 -4.84
C GLY A 260 22.30 13.08 -3.94
N ASN A 261 22.64 13.21 -2.65
CA ASN A 261 22.55 12.09 -1.71
C ASN A 261 21.08 11.75 -1.42
N GLU A 262 20.62 10.66 -2.04
CA GLU A 262 19.22 10.24 -2.00
C GLU A 262 18.75 9.86 -0.60
N GLU A 263 19.57 9.19 0.19
CA GLU A 263 19.25 8.81 1.56
C GLU A 263 18.97 10.04 2.42
N ARG A 264 19.87 11.04 2.36
CA ARG A 264 19.71 12.31 3.09
C ARG A 264 18.55 13.14 2.53
N ALA A 265 18.33 13.10 1.22
CA ALA A 265 17.21 13.79 0.60
C ALA A 265 15.85 13.18 1.01
N LEU A 266 15.74 11.87 1.03
CA LEU A 266 14.55 11.18 1.56
C LEU A 266 14.32 11.47 3.04
N ALA A 267 15.41 11.55 3.82
CA ALA A 267 15.34 11.97 5.22
C ALA A 267 14.85 13.42 5.33
N GLY A 268 15.36 14.32 4.49
CA GLY A 268 14.93 15.71 4.39
C GLY A 268 13.48 15.86 3.96
N TRP A 269 13.03 15.05 3.01
CA TRP A 269 11.62 14.97 2.62
C TRP A 269 10.71 14.63 3.82
N TYR A 270 11.07 13.63 4.59
CA TYR A 270 10.24 13.10 5.68
C TYR A 270 10.31 13.91 6.97
N GLN A 271 11.50 14.33 7.36
CA GLN A 271 11.80 14.99 8.66
C GLN A 271 11.91 16.50 8.53
N GLY A 272 12.10 17.02 7.32
CA GLY A 272 12.47 18.40 7.00
C GLY A 272 13.98 18.58 6.86
N PRO A 273 14.45 19.25 5.80
CA PRO A 273 15.88 19.39 5.49
C PRO A 273 16.69 20.04 6.61
N SER A 274 16.18 21.13 7.18
CA SER A 274 16.85 21.84 8.29
C SER A 274 16.98 20.97 9.54
N SER A 275 15.98 20.12 9.82
CA SER A 275 16.03 19.19 10.96
C SER A 275 17.09 18.12 10.76
N VAL A 276 17.18 17.56 9.53
CA VAL A 276 18.21 16.55 9.19
C VAL A 276 19.62 17.13 9.28
N LYS A 277 19.81 18.39 8.85
CA LYS A 277 21.11 19.05 8.93
C LYS A 277 21.55 19.28 10.36
N ARG A 278 20.63 19.69 11.27
CA ARG A 278 20.94 19.99 12.68
C ARG A 278 21.03 18.75 13.56
N HIS A 279 20.19 17.76 13.35
CA HIS A 279 19.99 16.66 14.30
C HIS A 279 20.27 15.28 13.71
N GLY A 280 20.69 15.20 12.44
CA GLY A 280 20.77 13.93 11.73
C GLY A 280 19.41 13.27 11.52
N GLN A 281 19.40 11.99 11.22
CA GLN A 281 18.19 11.21 10.98
C GLN A 281 17.67 10.58 12.28
N PHE A 282 16.41 10.86 12.64
CA PHE A 282 15.73 10.17 13.73
C PHE A 282 15.46 8.69 13.38
N ARG A 283 15.25 7.84 14.39
CA ARG A 283 14.99 6.41 14.18
C ARG A 283 13.84 6.14 13.18
N GLY A 284 12.73 6.89 13.30
CA GLY A 284 11.59 6.76 12.37
C GLY A 284 11.93 7.22 10.95
N THR A 285 12.80 8.20 10.80
CA THR A 285 13.28 8.69 9.51
C THR A 285 14.16 7.66 8.83
N ARG A 286 15.11 7.05 9.54
CA ARG A 286 15.94 5.96 9.01
C ARG A 286 15.09 4.79 8.51
N GLN A 287 14.04 4.41 9.26
CA GLN A 287 13.14 3.33 8.83
C GLN A 287 12.35 3.71 7.57
N PHE A 288 11.87 4.95 7.48
CA PHE A 288 11.19 5.45 6.27
C PHE A 288 12.11 5.39 5.05
N VAL A 289 13.32 5.93 5.17
CA VAL A 289 14.32 5.94 4.11
C VAL A 289 14.66 4.52 3.65
N ALA A 290 14.95 3.62 4.58
CA ALA A 290 15.25 2.22 4.28
C ALA A 290 14.10 1.54 3.50
N ASN A 291 12.84 1.81 3.88
CA ASN A 291 11.67 1.26 3.17
C ASN A 291 11.56 1.80 1.74
N VAL A 292 11.75 3.13 1.54
CA VAL A 292 11.70 3.73 0.18
C VAL A 292 12.78 3.13 -0.71
N LEU A 293 14.03 3.07 -0.22
CA LEU A 293 15.14 2.52 -0.99
C LEU A 293 14.98 1.03 -1.28
N ALA A 294 14.45 0.25 -0.34
CA ALA A 294 14.16 -1.15 -0.55
C ALA A 294 13.05 -1.37 -1.61
N LEU A 295 12.02 -0.53 -1.64
CA LEU A 295 10.98 -0.56 -2.68
C LEU A 295 11.54 -0.16 -4.05
N ARG A 296 12.36 0.91 -4.09
CA ARG A 296 13.03 1.35 -5.31
C ARG A 296 13.91 0.25 -5.91
N GLY A 297 14.78 -0.36 -5.11
CA GLY A 297 15.68 -1.43 -5.56
C GLY A 297 14.96 -2.67 -6.11
N ARG A 298 13.67 -2.81 -5.82
CA ARG A 298 12.80 -3.86 -6.37
C ARG A 298 11.90 -3.39 -7.51
N GLY A 299 12.03 -2.14 -7.95
CA GLY A 299 11.33 -1.58 -9.11
C GLY A 299 9.83 -1.31 -8.88
N VAL A 300 9.44 -0.94 -7.66
CA VAL A 300 8.10 -0.39 -7.39
C VAL A 300 7.87 0.89 -8.16
#